data_6b90969cbbeb7eac7722ef093e4f2cf7
#
_entry.id   6b90969cbbeb7eac7722ef093e4f2cf7
#
_cell.length_a   1.000
_cell.length_b   1.000
_cell.length_c   1.000
_cell.angle_alpha   90.00
_cell.angle_beta   90.00
_cell.angle_gamma   90.00
#
_symmetry.space_group_name_H-M   'P 1'
#
loop_
_entity.id
_entity.type
_entity.pdbx_description
1 polymer ?
#
loop_
_entity_poly.entity_id
_entity_poly.type
_entity_poly.pdbx_seq_one_letter_code
_entity_poly.pdbx_strand_id
1 'polypeptide(L)'
;MLTDIEIAQQCRMRPITEIAATAGIDEEYLEQYGRYKAKIDHRLLMDRADRPDGKLILVTAINPTPAGEGKTTTSVGLADGLRKLGKNAVAALREPSLGPVFGVKGGAAGGGYAQVVPMEDINLHFTGDFHAIGAANNLLAALLDNHIQQGNALGIDVKQITWKRCVDMNDRQLRHIIDGIGGKMQGVPREDGFDITVASEVMAVLCLASGITDLKERLGRMIVAYTYDGKPVTAHDLKAEGAMTALLKDALKPNLVQTLEGTPTLIHGGPFANIAHGCNSVTATRMALKLGDYAVTEAGFGADLGAEKFLDIKCRLAGLRPSAVVVVATVRALKSHGGVPKAELNHENLDALEKGLPNLLHHVDTIRNTFHLPCVVAVNAFPTDTEAELRLVEDKCRELGVRAVLSEVWAKGGEGGKALAAEVVRLCEEPCPEQPTPEEFTFAYPDNTSLIYKLNAIVNRVYGGAQAVLTPAAQKQAKQLFDLGFGDLPVCMAKTQYSLSDDPTLLGAPEGFTVTVRNLKVSAGAGFIVALTGDIMTMPGLPKVPAAEKIDVDKDGKITGLF
;
A
#
# COMPACT_ATOMS: atom_id res chain seq x y z
N MET A 1 24.16 -11.76 15.52
CA MET A 1 23.37 -10.52 15.24
C MET A 1 21.97 -10.79 15.74
N LEU A 2 21.35 -9.85 16.44
CA LEU A 2 19.98 -9.99 16.93
C LEU A 2 19.00 -10.02 15.74
N THR A 3 17.93 -10.80 15.87
CA THR A 3 16.80 -10.80 14.93
C THR A 3 15.92 -9.56 15.14
N ASP A 4 15.08 -9.24 14.18
CA ASP A 4 14.20 -8.06 14.26
C ASP A 4 13.29 -8.12 15.49
N ILE A 5 12.73 -9.30 15.80
CA ILE A 5 11.90 -9.46 17.01
C ILE A 5 12.71 -9.31 18.30
N GLU A 6 13.94 -9.80 18.35
CA GLU A 6 14.80 -9.64 19.54
C GLU A 6 15.15 -8.16 19.79
N ILE A 7 15.41 -7.40 18.72
CA ILE A 7 15.63 -5.94 18.80
C ILE A 7 14.37 -5.25 19.32
N ALA A 8 13.21 -5.57 18.76
CA ALA A 8 11.93 -4.98 19.17
C ALA A 8 11.60 -5.30 20.65
N GLN A 9 11.82 -6.54 21.09
CA GLN A 9 11.56 -6.98 22.47
C GLN A 9 12.51 -6.35 23.50
N GLN A 10 13.70 -5.91 23.08
CA GLN A 10 14.64 -5.16 23.94
C GLN A 10 14.29 -3.68 24.06
N CYS A 11 13.40 -3.18 23.24
CA CYS A 11 13.01 -1.78 23.26
C CYS A 11 12.26 -1.40 24.53
N ARG A 12 12.74 -0.36 25.20
CA ARG A 12 12.02 0.26 26.32
C ARG A 12 11.00 1.27 25.78
N MET A 13 9.82 0.77 25.39
CA MET A 13 8.75 1.61 24.86
C MET A 13 8.29 2.67 25.88
N ARG A 14 7.99 3.85 25.39
CA ARG A 14 7.34 4.93 26.15
C ARG A 14 5.82 4.69 26.20
N PRO A 15 5.13 5.09 27.28
CA PRO A 15 3.67 5.10 27.31
C PRO A 15 3.09 5.87 26.11
N ILE A 16 1.98 5.38 25.56
CA ILE A 16 1.40 5.99 24.35
C ILE A 16 0.93 7.44 24.56
N THR A 17 0.56 7.79 25.79
CA THR A 17 0.21 9.16 26.18
C THR A 17 1.39 10.12 26.05
N GLU A 18 2.61 9.67 26.37
CA GLU A 18 3.82 10.47 26.16
C GLU A 18 4.15 10.64 24.67
N ILE A 19 3.95 9.60 23.88
CA ILE A 19 4.11 9.66 22.41
C ILE A 19 3.09 10.63 21.80
N ALA A 20 1.84 10.56 22.23
CA ALA A 20 0.79 11.48 21.82
C ALA A 20 1.14 12.93 22.15
N ALA A 21 1.59 13.19 23.37
CA ALA A 21 2.05 14.52 23.77
C ALA A 21 3.22 15.03 22.91
N THR A 22 4.15 14.14 22.53
CA THR A 22 5.25 14.46 21.60
C THR A 22 4.76 14.89 20.21
N ALA A 23 3.61 14.33 19.77
CA ALA A 23 2.94 14.73 18.52
C ALA A 23 1.96 15.90 18.73
N GLY A 24 1.84 16.42 19.93
CA GLY A 24 0.90 17.47 20.28
C GLY A 24 -0.56 17.01 20.23
N ILE A 25 -0.84 15.75 20.52
CA ILE A 25 -2.20 15.19 20.59
C ILE A 25 -2.65 15.23 22.06
N ASP A 26 -3.75 15.94 22.32
CA ASP A 26 -4.35 16.03 23.64
C ASP A 26 -5.05 14.70 24.01
N GLU A 27 -5.10 14.37 25.29
CA GLU A 27 -5.62 13.10 25.79
C GLU A 27 -7.10 12.87 25.42
N GLU A 28 -7.90 13.92 25.25
CA GLU A 28 -9.29 13.82 24.82
C GLU A 28 -9.50 13.20 23.44
N TYR A 29 -8.49 13.19 22.59
CA TYR A 29 -8.53 12.54 21.27
C TYR A 29 -8.02 11.09 21.29
N LEU A 30 -7.55 10.60 22.46
CA LEU A 30 -6.97 9.27 22.57
C LEU A 30 -7.95 8.24 23.12
N GLU A 31 -8.07 7.14 22.42
CA GLU A 31 -8.70 5.92 22.90
C GLU A 31 -7.61 4.86 23.09
N GLN A 32 -7.20 4.63 24.34
CA GLN A 32 -6.06 3.77 24.62
C GLN A 32 -6.42 2.28 24.47
N TYR A 33 -5.58 1.56 23.72
CA TYR A 33 -5.61 0.11 23.55
C TYR A 33 -4.41 -0.51 24.30
N GLY A 34 -4.46 -0.47 25.61
CA GLY A 34 -3.34 -0.81 26.49
C GLY A 34 -2.34 0.34 26.62
N ARG A 35 -1.10 0.01 27.06
CA ARG A 35 -0.10 1.02 27.45
C ARG A 35 0.62 1.67 26.27
N TYR A 36 0.71 0.97 25.14
CA TYR A 36 1.62 1.31 24.04
C TYR A 36 0.93 1.56 22.70
N LYS A 37 -0.39 1.50 22.67
CA LYS A 37 -1.22 1.74 21.48
C LYS A 37 -2.40 2.62 21.82
N ALA A 38 -2.85 3.44 20.88
CA ALA A 38 -4.10 4.17 20.99
C ALA A 38 -4.71 4.39 19.60
N LYS A 39 -6.03 4.55 19.54
CA LYS A 39 -6.70 5.14 18.39
C LYS A 39 -6.84 6.63 18.58
N ILE A 40 -6.83 7.38 17.47
CA ILE A 40 -7.00 8.83 17.48
C ILE A 40 -8.38 9.18 16.94
N ASP A 41 -9.14 9.94 17.72
CA ASP A 41 -10.46 10.42 17.34
C ASP A 41 -10.39 11.30 16.09
N HIS A 42 -11.31 11.08 15.16
CA HIS A 42 -11.42 11.83 13.91
C HIS A 42 -11.67 13.34 14.13
N ARG A 43 -12.24 13.74 15.28
CA ARG A 43 -12.43 15.15 15.66
C ARG A 43 -11.16 15.96 15.61
N LEU A 44 -10.01 15.35 15.89
CA LEU A 44 -8.70 16.02 15.78
C LEU A 44 -8.50 16.69 14.41
N LEU A 45 -8.92 16.06 13.31
CA LEU A 45 -8.80 16.65 11.97
C LEU A 45 -9.70 17.87 11.79
N MET A 46 -10.91 17.85 12.36
CA MET A 46 -11.86 18.97 12.29
C MET A 46 -11.36 20.14 13.12
N ASP A 47 -10.92 19.88 14.34
CA ASP A 47 -10.45 20.90 15.28
C ASP A 47 -9.11 21.54 14.85
N ARG A 48 -8.38 20.86 13.96
CA ARG A 48 -7.12 21.34 13.38
C ARG A 48 -7.21 21.66 11.89
N ALA A 49 -8.40 21.82 11.36
CA ALA A 49 -8.60 22.11 9.93
C ALA A 49 -7.82 23.33 9.45
N ASP A 50 -7.76 24.39 10.25
CA ASP A 50 -7.06 25.65 9.93
C ASP A 50 -5.53 25.57 10.09
N ARG A 51 -5.00 24.51 10.70
CA ARG A 51 -3.55 24.34 10.82
C ARG A 51 -2.97 24.04 9.43
N PRO A 52 -1.86 24.71 9.03
CA PRO A 52 -1.16 24.39 7.78
C PRO A 52 -0.73 22.91 7.76
N ASP A 53 -0.78 22.31 6.59
CA ASP A 53 -0.24 20.98 6.39
C ASP A 53 1.29 21.00 6.42
N GLY A 54 1.88 19.98 7.03
CA GLY A 54 3.31 19.71 6.92
C GLY A 54 3.71 19.24 5.52
N LYS A 55 4.99 18.95 5.34
CA LYS A 55 5.56 18.45 4.10
C LYS A 55 5.26 16.94 3.96
N LEU A 56 4.60 16.54 2.89
CA LEU A 56 4.31 15.13 2.60
C LEU A 56 5.49 14.48 1.88
N ILE A 57 6.12 13.51 2.50
CA ILE A 57 7.24 12.75 1.92
C ILE A 57 6.74 11.35 1.55
N LEU A 58 6.78 11.04 0.25
CA LEU A 58 6.43 9.73 -0.26
C LEU A 58 7.69 8.86 -0.40
N VAL A 59 7.73 7.71 0.27
CA VAL A 59 8.77 6.70 0.08
C VAL A 59 8.25 5.60 -0.84
N THR A 60 8.96 5.39 -1.94
CA THR A 60 8.70 4.33 -2.91
C THR A 60 9.99 3.58 -3.22
N ALA A 61 10.01 2.69 -4.20
CA ALA A 61 11.21 1.93 -4.56
C ALA A 61 11.22 1.53 -6.04
N ILE A 62 12.32 0.92 -6.45
CA ILE A 62 12.43 0.16 -7.70
C ILE A 62 11.49 -1.06 -7.69
N ASN A 63 11.34 -1.75 -8.83
CA ASN A 63 10.56 -2.99 -8.88
C ASN A 63 11.10 -4.00 -7.87
N PRO A 64 10.22 -4.68 -7.10
CA PRO A 64 10.64 -5.62 -6.07
C PRO A 64 11.41 -6.81 -6.65
N THR A 65 12.36 -7.29 -5.86
CA THR A 65 13.16 -8.48 -6.16
C THR A 65 13.10 -9.46 -4.98
N PRO A 66 13.55 -10.71 -5.17
CA PRO A 66 13.68 -11.65 -4.05
C PRO A 66 14.66 -11.19 -2.96
N ALA A 67 15.48 -10.16 -3.25
CA ALA A 67 16.43 -9.59 -2.29
C ALA A 67 15.77 -8.62 -1.29
N GLY A 68 14.63 -8.03 -1.68
CA GLY A 68 13.95 -6.97 -0.92
C GLY A 68 14.64 -5.60 -1.08
N GLU A 69 13.88 -4.51 -0.96
CA GLU A 69 14.37 -3.14 -1.14
C GLU A 69 14.44 -2.34 0.17
N GLY A 70 13.66 -2.73 1.19
CA GLY A 70 13.67 -2.12 2.52
C GLY A 70 12.94 -0.77 2.59
N LYS A 71 11.83 -0.60 1.87
CA LYS A 71 11.02 0.64 1.90
C LYS A 71 10.57 1.03 3.30
N THR A 72 9.92 0.13 4.03
CA THR A 72 9.38 0.44 5.36
C THR A 72 10.51 0.76 6.34
N THR A 73 11.61 0.00 6.29
CA THR A 73 12.82 0.28 7.08
C THR A 73 13.37 1.68 6.77
N THR A 74 13.43 2.05 5.48
CA THR A 74 13.86 3.40 5.07
C THR A 74 12.87 4.46 5.52
N SER A 75 11.57 4.23 5.44
CA SER A 75 10.54 5.19 5.88
C SER A 75 10.63 5.47 7.37
N VAL A 76 10.77 4.43 8.18
CA VAL A 76 10.94 4.54 9.64
C VAL A 76 12.24 5.25 9.99
N GLY A 77 13.36 4.82 9.40
CA GLY A 77 14.67 5.42 9.64
C GLY A 77 14.76 6.88 9.16
N LEU A 78 14.05 7.24 8.08
CA LEU A 78 13.93 8.62 7.62
C LEU A 78 13.15 9.48 8.64
N ALA A 79 12.03 8.98 9.17
CA ALA A 79 11.25 9.69 10.17
C ALA A 79 12.07 9.93 11.46
N ASP A 80 12.79 8.90 11.93
CA ASP A 80 13.72 9.01 13.05
C ASP A 80 14.89 9.97 12.73
N GLY A 81 15.45 9.91 11.52
CA GLY A 81 16.51 10.81 11.06
C GLY A 81 16.07 12.28 11.03
N LEU A 82 14.85 12.57 10.57
CA LEU A 82 14.27 13.92 10.59
C LEU A 82 14.17 14.43 12.04
N ARG A 83 13.73 13.59 12.98
CA ARG A 83 13.69 13.98 14.40
C ARG A 83 15.06 14.23 14.99
N LYS A 84 16.07 13.47 14.60
CA LYS A 84 17.48 13.73 15.00
C LYS A 84 18.02 15.03 14.45
N LEU A 85 17.47 15.56 13.37
CA LEU A 85 17.76 16.90 12.85
C LEU A 85 16.89 17.99 13.51
N GLY A 86 16.10 17.67 14.53
CA GLY A 86 15.22 18.60 15.23
C GLY A 86 13.93 18.94 14.48
N LYS A 87 13.60 18.20 13.41
CA LYS A 87 12.34 18.38 12.68
C LYS A 87 11.22 17.60 13.34
N ASN A 88 10.01 18.15 13.40
CA ASN A 88 8.85 17.44 13.92
C ASN A 88 8.28 16.52 12.83
N ALA A 89 8.67 15.25 12.85
CA ALA A 89 8.24 14.24 11.90
C ALA A 89 7.24 13.26 12.51
N VAL A 90 6.26 12.85 11.70
CA VAL A 90 5.29 11.78 11.99
C VAL A 90 5.30 10.81 10.81
N ALA A 91 5.37 9.51 11.09
CA ALA A 91 5.22 8.50 10.05
C ALA A 91 3.75 8.06 9.91
N ALA A 92 3.33 7.72 8.69
CA ALA A 92 2.01 7.16 8.40
C ALA A 92 2.17 5.94 7.47
N LEU A 93 1.95 4.74 8.01
CA LEU A 93 2.29 3.46 7.40
C LEU A 93 1.08 2.55 7.28
N ARG A 94 1.23 1.47 6.50
CA ARG A 94 0.21 0.43 6.37
C ARG A 94 0.27 -0.55 7.53
N GLU A 95 -0.89 -1.09 7.87
CA GLU A 95 -1.03 -2.23 8.78
C GLU A 95 -0.72 -3.53 8.03
N PRO A 96 0.08 -4.46 8.61
CA PRO A 96 0.37 -5.75 7.97
C PRO A 96 -0.82 -6.71 8.06
N SER A 97 -0.98 -7.55 7.02
CA SER A 97 -1.95 -8.63 6.96
C SER A 97 -1.36 -9.93 7.52
N LEU A 98 -2.17 -10.71 8.23
CA LEU A 98 -1.77 -11.99 8.82
C LEU A 98 -1.30 -13.01 7.77
N GLY A 99 -1.93 -13.04 6.59
CA GLY A 99 -1.56 -13.98 5.54
C GLY A 99 -0.09 -13.89 5.14
N PRO A 100 0.45 -12.72 4.74
CA PRO A 100 1.87 -12.52 4.52
C PRO A 100 2.75 -12.80 5.73
N VAL A 101 2.34 -12.42 6.93
CA VAL A 101 3.09 -12.63 8.18
C VAL A 101 3.33 -14.13 8.43
N PHE A 102 2.30 -14.95 8.30
CA PHE A 102 2.39 -16.41 8.46
C PHE A 102 2.84 -17.15 7.20
N GLY A 103 2.91 -16.47 6.05
CA GLY A 103 3.27 -17.03 4.75
C GLY A 103 4.76 -16.95 4.43
N VAL A 104 5.16 -15.96 3.66
CA VAL A 104 6.50 -15.88 3.05
C VAL A 104 7.37 -14.83 3.70
N LYS A 105 6.80 -13.77 4.28
CA LYS A 105 7.54 -12.52 4.50
C LYS A 105 7.12 -11.87 5.80
N GLY A 106 8.11 -11.27 6.45
CA GLY A 106 7.96 -10.40 7.58
C GLY A 106 6.93 -9.30 7.39
N GLY A 107 6.37 -8.86 8.52
CA GLY A 107 5.38 -7.81 8.59
C GLY A 107 5.91 -6.45 8.18
N ALA A 108 5.01 -5.47 8.11
CA ALA A 108 5.33 -4.12 7.67
C ALA A 108 5.84 -3.20 8.81
N ALA A 109 6.50 -3.73 9.84
CA ALA A 109 6.98 -2.94 10.98
C ALA A 109 8.39 -2.35 10.79
N GLY A 110 9.03 -2.53 9.63
CA GLY A 110 10.44 -2.18 9.40
C GLY A 110 11.38 -3.33 9.75
N GLY A 111 12.67 -3.05 9.94
CA GLY A 111 13.68 -4.06 10.27
C GLY A 111 14.92 -3.44 10.89
N GLY A 112 15.73 -4.29 11.56
CA GLY A 112 16.91 -3.86 12.30
C GLY A 112 16.57 -2.81 13.36
N TYR A 113 17.32 -1.74 13.40
CA TYR A 113 17.11 -0.63 14.33
C TYR A 113 16.13 0.45 13.80
N ALA A 114 15.51 0.24 12.64
CA ALA A 114 14.46 1.10 12.09
C ALA A 114 13.13 0.33 12.07
N GLN A 115 12.49 0.18 13.23
CA GLN A 115 11.25 -0.55 13.42
C GLN A 115 10.20 0.27 14.15
N VAL A 116 8.93 -0.07 13.93
CA VAL A 116 7.78 0.39 14.71
C VAL A 116 7.41 -0.64 15.77
N VAL A 117 7.12 -0.18 16.97
CA VAL A 117 6.77 -1.03 18.10
C VAL A 117 5.43 -0.58 18.73
N PRO A 118 4.66 -1.49 19.34
CA PRO A 118 4.92 -2.91 19.63
C PRO A 118 4.82 -3.81 18.39
N MET A 119 5.92 -4.39 17.97
CA MET A 119 6.03 -5.17 16.72
C MET A 119 5.11 -6.39 16.70
N GLU A 120 5.03 -7.12 17.82
CA GLU A 120 4.20 -8.32 17.92
C GLU A 120 2.72 -8.00 17.72
N ASP A 121 2.21 -6.98 18.41
CA ASP A 121 0.81 -6.56 18.32
C ASP A 121 0.48 -6.09 16.90
N ILE A 122 1.36 -5.29 16.29
CA ILE A 122 1.17 -4.77 14.92
C ILE A 122 1.06 -5.90 13.91
N ASN A 123 1.87 -6.95 14.05
CA ASN A 123 1.91 -8.08 13.09
C ASN A 123 0.88 -9.18 13.38
N LEU A 124 0.27 -9.21 14.55
CA LEU A 124 -0.70 -10.25 14.93
C LEU A 124 -2.10 -9.66 15.13
N HIS A 125 -2.48 -9.34 16.35
CA HIS A 125 -3.76 -8.71 16.67
C HIS A 125 -3.52 -7.29 17.17
N PHE A 126 -3.66 -6.33 16.27
CA PHE A 126 -3.31 -4.94 16.57
C PHE A 126 -4.42 -4.25 17.39
N THR A 127 -5.43 -3.71 16.75
CA THR A 127 -6.57 -3.03 17.40
C THR A 127 -7.92 -3.52 16.87
N GLY A 128 -7.93 -4.51 15.99
CA GLY A 128 -9.12 -5.16 15.47
C GLY A 128 -9.64 -4.61 14.14
N ASP A 129 -8.91 -3.72 13.47
CA ASP A 129 -9.37 -3.10 12.22
C ASP A 129 -9.63 -4.12 11.12
N PHE A 130 -8.72 -5.08 10.94
CA PHE A 130 -8.89 -6.12 9.91
C PHE A 130 -10.02 -7.09 10.24
N HIS A 131 -10.24 -7.39 11.52
CA HIS A 131 -11.41 -8.17 11.95
C HIS A 131 -12.71 -7.42 11.66
N ALA A 132 -12.77 -6.11 11.90
CA ALA A 132 -13.93 -5.27 11.58
C ALA A 132 -14.21 -5.24 10.07
N ILE A 133 -13.16 -5.11 9.25
CA ILE A 133 -13.26 -5.15 7.79
C ILE A 133 -13.78 -6.52 7.32
N GLY A 134 -13.21 -7.61 7.83
CA GLY A 134 -13.67 -8.96 7.53
C GLY A 134 -15.13 -9.18 7.94
N ALA A 135 -15.51 -8.74 9.12
CA ALA A 135 -16.90 -8.83 9.60
C ALA A 135 -17.88 -8.04 8.71
N ALA A 136 -17.53 -6.81 8.33
CA ALA A 136 -18.35 -5.98 7.45
C ALA A 136 -18.49 -6.58 6.04
N ASN A 137 -17.40 -7.07 5.47
CA ASN A 137 -17.39 -7.74 4.17
C ASN A 137 -18.27 -8.99 4.17
N ASN A 138 -18.15 -9.80 5.20
CA ASN A 138 -18.87 -11.07 5.30
C ASN A 138 -20.35 -10.87 5.70
N LEU A 139 -20.67 -9.79 6.44
CA LEU A 139 -22.06 -9.38 6.65
C LEU A 139 -22.75 -9.06 5.32
N LEU A 140 -22.09 -8.32 4.43
CA LEU A 140 -22.64 -8.00 3.10
C LEU A 140 -22.86 -9.28 2.27
N ALA A 141 -21.90 -10.23 2.29
CA ALA A 141 -22.06 -11.52 1.64
C ALA A 141 -23.25 -12.32 2.21
N ALA A 142 -23.40 -12.33 3.54
CA ALA A 142 -24.52 -13.01 4.20
C ALA A 142 -25.88 -12.36 3.86
N LEU A 143 -25.95 -11.03 3.80
CA LEU A 143 -27.17 -10.31 3.40
C LEU A 143 -27.54 -10.60 1.94
N LEU A 144 -26.55 -10.68 1.04
CA LEU A 144 -26.74 -11.03 -0.36
C LEU A 144 -27.35 -12.43 -0.49
N ASP A 145 -26.74 -13.43 0.12
CA ASP A 145 -27.23 -14.82 0.06
C ASP A 145 -28.58 -14.98 0.76
N ASN A 146 -28.80 -14.29 1.88
CA ASN A 146 -30.10 -14.27 2.56
C ASN A 146 -31.20 -13.64 1.68
N HIS A 147 -30.90 -12.56 0.97
CA HIS A 147 -31.85 -11.94 0.03
C HIS A 147 -32.29 -12.92 -1.06
N ILE A 148 -31.34 -13.67 -1.62
CA ILE A 148 -31.63 -14.70 -2.62
C ILE A 148 -32.49 -15.83 -2.01
N GLN A 149 -32.12 -16.32 -0.82
CA GLN A 149 -32.86 -17.38 -0.10
C GLN A 149 -34.29 -17.00 0.24
N GLN A 150 -34.54 -15.72 0.57
CA GLN A 150 -35.83 -15.21 0.99
C GLN A 150 -36.73 -14.72 -0.18
N GLY A 151 -36.43 -15.16 -1.40
CA GLY A 151 -37.29 -14.93 -2.56
C GLY A 151 -36.75 -14.00 -3.62
N ASN A 152 -35.52 -13.50 -3.47
CA ASN A 152 -34.77 -12.75 -4.50
C ASN A 152 -35.60 -11.62 -5.17
N ALA A 153 -36.19 -10.76 -4.36
CA ALA A 153 -37.08 -9.68 -4.85
C ALA A 153 -36.38 -8.70 -5.81
N LEU A 154 -35.04 -8.55 -5.71
CA LEU A 154 -34.24 -7.73 -6.62
C LEU A 154 -33.94 -8.41 -7.96
N GLY A 155 -34.26 -9.70 -8.12
CA GLY A 155 -33.99 -10.44 -9.34
C GLY A 155 -32.49 -10.64 -9.63
N ILE A 156 -31.71 -10.90 -8.60
CA ILE A 156 -30.26 -11.14 -8.71
C ILE A 156 -30.02 -12.43 -9.51
N ASP A 157 -29.18 -12.32 -10.55
CA ASP A 157 -28.67 -13.50 -11.25
C ASP A 157 -27.53 -14.14 -10.44
N VAL A 158 -27.78 -15.33 -9.91
CA VAL A 158 -26.82 -16.07 -9.07
C VAL A 158 -25.52 -16.41 -9.80
N LYS A 159 -25.50 -16.33 -11.14
CA LYS A 159 -24.30 -16.51 -11.96
C LYS A 159 -23.52 -15.20 -12.17
N GLN A 160 -24.05 -14.07 -11.75
CA GLN A 160 -23.45 -12.74 -11.88
C GLN A 160 -23.21 -12.05 -10.53
N ILE A 161 -22.99 -12.83 -9.50
CA ILE A 161 -22.54 -12.34 -8.19
C ILE A 161 -21.04 -12.03 -8.30
N THR A 162 -20.66 -10.81 -7.95
CA THR A 162 -19.27 -10.32 -7.99
C THR A 162 -18.64 -10.22 -6.61
N TRP A 163 -19.45 -10.29 -5.56
CA TRP A 163 -19.02 -10.19 -4.17
C TRP A 163 -18.57 -11.54 -3.64
N LYS A 164 -17.41 -11.55 -2.97
CA LYS A 164 -16.86 -12.72 -2.29
C LYS A 164 -16.78 -12.47 -0.79
N ARG A 165 -16.69 -13.55 -0.03
CA ARG A 165 -16.28 -13.50 1.37
C ARG A 165 -14.81 -13.15 1.50
N CYS A 166 -14.34 -12.82 2.70
CA CYS A 166 -12.91 -12.63 2.93
C CYS A 166 -12.45 -13.24 4.26
N VAL A 167 -11.16 -13.53 4.32
CA VAL A 167 -10.45 -13.96 5.52
C VAL A 167 -9.01 -13.44 5.45
N ASP A 168 -8.47 -12.98 6.57
CA ASP A 168 -7.10 -12.46 6.59
C ASP A 168 -6.08 -13.58 6.80
N MET A 169 -5.99 -14.48 5.83
CA MET A 169 -5.07 -15.60 5.82
C MET A 169 -4.76 -16.02 4.38
N ASN A 170 -3.57 -16.58 4.14
CA ASN A 170 -3.22 -17.20 2.86
C ASN A 170 -3.79 -18.61 2.80
N ASP A 171 -4.87 -18.82 2.05
CA ASP A 171 -5.52 -20.12 1.93
C ASP A 171 -6.01 -20.39 0.50
N ARG A 172 -5.17 -21.07 -0.30
CA ARG A 172 -5.52 -21.42 -1.68
C ARG A 172 -6.74 -22.32 -1.82
N GLN A 173 -7.11 -23.06 -0.77
CA GLN A 173 -8.27 -23.97 -0.78
C GLN A 173 -9.59 -23.21 -0.88
N LEU A 174 -9.61 -21.94 -0.44
CA LEU A 174 -10.79 -21.09 -0.43
C LEU A 174 -11.00 -20.26 -1.72
N ARG A 175 -10.13 -20.38 -2.73
CA ARG A 175 -10.23 -19.60 -3.98
C ARG A 175 -11.53 -19.85 -4.73
N HIS A 176 -11.95 -21.12 -4.78
CA HIS A 176 -13.16 -21.57 -5.42
C HIS A 176 -13.83 -22.61 -4.52
N ILE A 177 -15.04 -22.33 -4.09
CA ILE A 177 -15.84 -23.20 -3.25
C ILE A 177 -17.26 -23.30 -3.81
N ILE A 178 -18.01 -24.26 -3.34
CA ILE A 178 -19.46 -24.31 -3.52
C ILE A 178 -20.09 -24.16 -2.15
N ASP A 179 -20.90 -23.14 -1.97
CA ASP A 179 -21.64 -22.89 -0.74
C ASP A 179 -23.15 -23.15 -0.88
N GLY A 180 -23.92 -23.00 0.19
CA GLY A 180 -25.38 -23.19 0.19
C GLY A 180 -25.82 -24.65 0.02
N ILE A 181 -24.94 -25.64 0.22
CA ILE A 181 -25.24 -27.06 0.10
C ILE A 181 -25.98 -27.56 1.35
N GLY A 182 -26.87 -28.53 1.18
CA GLY A 182 -27.56 -29.21 2.31
C GLY A 182 -29.09 -29.17 2.22
N GLY A 183 -29.64 -28.72 1.09
CA GLY A 183 -31.06 -28.71 0.81
C GLY A 183 -31.73 -27.36 1.05
N LYS A 184 -33.04 -27.30 0.85
CA LYS A 184 -33.85 -26.07 0.74
C LYS A 184 -33.66 -25.07 1.89
N MET A 185 -33.37 -25.54 3.07
CA MET A 185 -33.21 -24.69 4.27
C MET A 185 -31.79 -24.16 4.47
N GLN A 186 -30.83 -24.60 3.65
CA GLN A 186 -29.40 -24.31 3.84
C GLN A 186 -28.86 -23.24 2.90
N GLY A 187 -29.70 -22.64 2.08
CA GLY A 187 -29.34 -21.62 1.11
C GLY A 187 -29.49 -22.09 -0.34
N VAL A 188 -29.01 -21.27 -1.27
CA VAL A 188 -29.02 -21.56 -2.71
C VAL A 188 -27.61 -21.95 -3.12
N PRO A 189 -27.37 -23.21 -3.58
CA PRO A 189 -26.04 -23.65 -4.00
C PRO A 189 -25.49 -22.79 -5.13
N ARG A 190 -24.28 -22.27 -4.95
CA ARG A 190 -23.58 -21.48 -5.96
C ARG A 190 -22.05 -21.60 -5.82
N GLU A 191 -21.34 -21.24 -6.88
CA GLU A 191 -19.91 -20.98 -6.78
C GLU A 191 -19.67 -19.69 -5.99
N ASP A 192 -18.72 -19.74 -5.06
CA ASP A 192 -18.22 -18.62 -4.28
C ASP A 192 -16.71 -18.74 -4.11
N GLY A 193 -16.11 -17.90 -3.30
CA GLY A 193 -14.71 -17.92 -2.92
C GLY A 193 -14.43 -16.92 -1.81
N PHE A 194 -13.18 -16.93 -1.36
CA PHE A 194 -12.68 -15.95 -0.41
C PHE A 194 -11.55 -15.13 -1.04
N ASP A 195 -11.59 -13.84 -0.82
CA ASP A 195 -10.43 -12.98 -1.01
C ASP A 195 -9.69 -12.79 0.33
N ILE A 196 -8.41 -12.49 0.31
CA ILE A 196 -7.74 -12.05 1.53
C ILE A 196 -8.28 -10.68 1.91
N THR A 197 -8.44 -10.41 3.21
CA THR A 197 -9.09 -9.18 3.70
C THR A 197 -8.51 -7.89 3.10
N VAL A 198 -7.20 -7.84 2.89
CA VAL A 198 -6.49 -6.69 2.30
C VAL A 198 -6.73 -6.51 0.78
N ALA A 199 -7.33 -7.50 0.11
CA ALA A 199 -7.77 -7.41 -1.29
C ALA A 199 -9.26 -7.02 -1.40
N SER A 200 -10.01 -6.97 -0.31
CA SER A 200 -11.44 -6.62 -0.31
C SER A 200 -11.66 -5.14 -0.69
N GLU A 201 -12.79 -4.86 -1.33
CA GLU A 201 -13.19 -3.48 -1.61
C GLU A 201 -13.45 -2.70 -0.33
N VAL A 202 -13.93 -3.35 0.75
CA VAL A 202 -14.15 -2.72 2.07
C VAL A 202 -12.85 -2.13 2.62
N MET A 203 -11.72 -2.83 2.47
CA MET A 203 -10.41 -2.30 2.84
C MET A 203 -10.06 -1.02 2.06
N ALA A 204 -10.26 -1.03 0.74
CA ALA A 204 -10.00 0.13 -0.10
C ALA A 204 -10.91 1.31 0.25
N VAL A 205 -12.18 1.05 0.50
CA VAL A 205 -13.19 2.04 0.92
C VAL A 205 -12.80 2.68 2.25
N LEU A 206 -12.45 1.88 3.27
CA LEU A 206 -11.99 2.39 4.57
C LEU A 206 -10.77 3.31 4.42
N CYS A 207 -9.82 2.93 3.58
CA CYS A 207 -8.60 3.70 3.37
C CYS A 207 -8.81 5.01 2.59
N LEU A 208 -9.82 5.08 1.73
CA LEU A 208 -10.12 6.27 0.93
C LEU A 208 -11.19 7.17 1.54
N ALA A 209 -11.93 6.70 2.53
CA ALA A 209 -12.95 7.47 3.22
C ALA A 209 -12.36 8.68 3.96
N SER A 210 -13.03 9.81 3.84
CA SER A 210 -12.66 11.08 4.50
C SER A 210 -13.32 11.26 5.88
N GLY A 211 -14.26 10.41 6.25
CA GLY A 211 -14.98 10.43 7.52
C GLY A 211 -16.13 9.43 7.52
N ILE A 212 -16.89 9.39 8.62
CA ILE A 212 -17.94 8.38 8.83
C ILE A 212 -19.08 8.46 7.81
N THR A 213 -19.48 9.66 7.41
CA THR A 213 -20.54 9.87 6.41
C THR A 213 -20.07 9.39 5.03
N ASP A 214 -18.88 9.81 4.61
CA ASP A 214 -18.29 9.36 3.33
C ASP A 214 -18.06 7.84 3.33
N LEU A 215 -17.62 7.26 4.46
CA LEU A 215 -17.52 5.80 4.61
C LEU A 215 -18.85 5.11 4.31
N LYS A 216 -19.94 5.57 4.94
CA LYS A 216 -21.28 4.99 4.74
C LYS A 216 -21.75 5.12 3.29
N GLU A 217 -21.56 6.27 2.67
CA GLU A 217 -21.93 6.50 1.27
C GLU A 217 -21.14 5.62 0.32
N ARG A 218 -19.83 5.49 0.54
CA ARG A 218 -18.95 4.60 -0.25
C ARG A 218 -19.36 3.14 -0.12
N LEU A 219 -19.61 2.67 1.09
CA LEU A 219 -20.09 1.29 1.34
C LEU A 219 -21.38 1.03 0.57
N GLY A 220 -22.34 1.99 0.60
CA GLY A 220 -23.62 1.86 -0.10
C GLY A 220 -23.46 1.70 -1.63
N ARG A 221 -22.45 2.34 -2.24
CA ARG A 221 -22.21 2.27 -3.68
C ARG A 221 -21.55 0.98 -4.17
N MET A 222 -20.99 0.14 -3.29
CA MET A 222 -20.34 -1.11 -3.70
C MET A 222 -21.31 -2.02 -4.46
N ILE A 223 -20.87 -2.49 -5.64
CA ILE A 223 -21.65 -3.41 -6.49
C ILE A 223 -21.35 -4.83 -6.04
N VAL A 224 -22.41 -5.60 -5.73
CA VAL A 224 -22.32 -6.97 -5.22
C VAL A 224 -22.73 -8.03 -6.23
N ALA A 225 -23.61 -7.68 -7.18
CA ALA A 225 -24.14 -8.58 -8.19
C ALA A 225 -24.79 -7.78 -9.34
N TYR A 226 -25.27 -8.51 -10.33
CA TYR A 226 -26.13 -7.98 -11.39
C TYR A 226 -27.45 -8.75 -11.44
N THR A 227 -28.52 -8.09 -11.84
CA THR A 227 -29.84 -8.69 -12.05
C THR A 227 -29.88 -9.46 -13.38
N TYR A 228 -30.93 -10.27 -13.60
CA TYR A 228 -31.13 -11.00 -14.87
C TYR A 228 -31.21 -10.06 -16.09
N ASP A 229 -31.62 -8.81 -15.91
CA ASP A 229 -31.63 -7.79 -16.97
C ASP A 229 -30.37 -6.92 -16.99
N GLY A 230 -29.32 -7.32 -16.27
CA GLY A 230 -27.97 -6.72 -16.30
C GLY A 230 -27.80 -5.43 -15.52
N LYS A 231 -28.73 -5.06 -14.64
CA LYS A 231 -28.60 -3.90 -13.76
C LYS A 231 -27.72 -4.22 -12.56
N PRO A 232 -26.85 -3.29 -12.10
CA PRO A 232 -26.07 -3.50 -10.91
C PRO A 232 -26.95 -3.52 -9.66
N VAL A 233 -26.62 -4.40 -8.72
CA VAL A 233 -27.18 -4.45 -7.37
C VAL A 233 -26.09 -4.00 -6.40
N THR A 234 -26.42 -3.02 -5.56
CA THR A 234 -25.46 -2.41 -4.63
C THR A 234 -25.71 -2.85 -3.19
N ALA A 235 -24.76 -2.56 -2.31
CA ALA A 235 -24.92 -2.76 -0.87
C ALA A 235 -26.09 -1.91 -0.31
N HIS A 236 -26.38 -0.74 -0.92
CA HIS A 236 -27.53 0.09 -0.58
C HIS A 236 -28.87 -0.60 -0.90
N ASP A 237 -28.97 -1.28 -2.04
CA ASP A 237 -30.17 -2.05 -2.40
C ASP A 237 -30.46 -3.16 -1.38
N LEU A 238 -29.41 -3.72 -0.77
CA LEU A 238 -29.50 -4.69 0.33
C LEU A 238 -29.63 -4.03 1.71
N LYS A 239 -29.61 -2.70 1.81
CA LYS A 239 -29.67 -1.92 3.06
C LYS A 239 -28.55 -2.27 4.04
N ALA A 240 -27.35 -2.60 3.53
CA ALA A 240 -26.24 -3.11 4.31
C ALA A 240 -25.33 -2.02 4.89
N GLU A 241 -25.26 -0.85 4.24
CA GLU A 241 -24.26 0.20 4.53
C GLU A 241 -24.31 0.71 5.97
N GLY A 242 -25.49 0.77 6.58
CA GLY A 242 -25.65 1.22 7.97
C GLY A 242 -25.00 0.26 8.97
N ALA A 243 -25.29 -1.04 8.86
CA ALA A 243 -24.72 -2.07 9.72
C ALA A 243 -23.20 -2.25 9.49
N MET A 244 -22.76 -2.18 8.23
CA MET A 244 -21.33 -2.21 7.89
C MET A 244 -20.59 -1.01 8.50
N THR A 245 -21.15 0.19 8.41
CA THR A 245 -20.58 1.40 9.03
C THR A 245 -20.47 1.27 10.54
N ALA A 246 -21.50 0.68 11.20
CA ALA A 246 -21.47 0.44 12.63
C ALA A 246 -20.32 -0.51 13.04
N LEU A 247 -20.03 -1.55 12.25
CA LEU A 247 -18.89 -2.45 12.46
C LEU A 247 -17.54 -1.73 12.27
N LEU A 248 -17.47 -0.77 11.36
CA LEU A 248 -16.25 -0.10 10.93
C LEU A 248 -15.97 1.22 11.65
N LYS A 249 -16.88 1.71 12.51
CA LYS A 249 -16.75 3.06 13.09
C LYS A 249 -15.45 3.27 13.88
N ASP A 250 -15.00 2.26 14.62
CA ASP A 250 -13.77 2.35 15.39
C ASP A 250 -12.55 2.00 14.55
N ALA A 251 -12.70 1.13 13.55
CA ALA A 251 -11.67 0.84 12.56
C ALA A 251 -11.33 2.06 11.67
N LEU A 252 -12.21 3.05 11.56
CA LEU A 252 -11.94 4.29 10.82
C LEU A 252 -10.95 5.22 11.52
N LYS A 253 -10.73 5.05 12.82
CA LYS A 253 -9.78 5.83 13.61
C LYS A 253 -8.34 5.30 13.39
N PRO A 254 -7.37 6.13 13.01
CA PRO A 254 -5.98 5.69 12.89
C PRO A 254 -5.37 5.23 14.21
N ASN A 255 -4.45 4.28 14.12
CA ASN A 255 -3.74 3.74 15.27
C ASN A 255 -2.42 4.49 15.49
N LEU A 256 -2.21 5.00 16.69
CA LEU A 256 -0.96 5.63 17.14
C LEU A 256 -0.07 4.61 17.84
N VAL A 257 1.18 4.55 17.41
CA VAL A 257 2.27 3.77 17.99
C VAL A 257 3.57 4.59 17.91
N GLN A 258 4.73 3.96 18.09
CA GLN A 258 6.02 4.62 18.09
C GLN A 258 7.07 3.81 17.33
N THR A 259 8.13 4.46 16.85
CA THR A 259 9.35 3.78 16.44
C THR A 259 10.17 3.35 17.66
N LEU A 260 11.23 2.55 17.46
CA LEU A 260 12.19 2.21 18.51
C LEU A 260 12.76 3.46 19.18
N GLU A 261 12.88 4.57 18.45
CA GLU A 261 13.42 5.85 18.95
C GLU A 261 12.33 6.80 19.49
N GLY A 262 11.06 6.38 19.48
CA GLY A 262 9.94 7.15 20.02
C GLY A 262 9.33 8.16 19.06
N THR A 263 9.57 8.06 17.75
CA THR A 263 8.87 8.87 16.75
C THR A 263 7.41 8.44 16.66
N PRO A 264 6.44 9.37 16.78
CA PRO A 264 5.03 9.07 16.61
C PRO A 264 4.75 8.49 15.21
N THR A 265 4.05 7.37 15.18
CA THR A 265 3.75 6.65 13.94
C THR A 265 2.26 6.29 13.91
N LEU A 266 1.59 6.64 12.83
CA LEU A 266 0.22 6.25 12.55
C LEU A 266 0.24 5.01 11.66
N ILE A 267 -0.40 3.91 12.12
CA ILE A 267 -0.59 2.70 11.30
C ILE A 267 -2.07 2.54 11.05
N HIS A 268 -2.48 2.51 9.76
CA HIS A 268 -3.91 2.44 9.45
C HIS A 268 -4.18 1.92 8.05
N GLY A 269 -4.91 0.81 7.95
CA GLY A 269 -5.26 0.14 6.71
C GLY A 269 -4.07 -0.47 5.96
N GLY A 270 -4.34 -1.41 5.07
CA GLY A 270 -3.29 -2.15 4.37
C GLY A 270 -3.71 -2.74 3.03
N PRO A 271 -4.34 -1.96 2.11
CA PRO A 271 -4.77 -2.50 0.83
C PRO A 271 -3.58 -2.97 0.00
N PHE A 272 -3.73 -4.08 -0.72
CA PHE A 272 -2.69 -4.59 -1.62
C PHE A 272 -2.45 -3.64 -2.80
N ALA A 273 -1.17 -3.41 -3.14
CA ALA A 273 -0.79 -2.50 -4.21
C ALA A 273 -0.90 -3.10 -5.62
N ASN A 274 -1.08 -4.41 -5.76
CA ASN A 274 -1.26 -5.06 -7.06
C ASN A 274 -2.73 -5.17 -7.50
N ILE A 275 -3.69 -4.81 -6.64
CA ILE A 275 -5.13 -4.88 -6.95
C ILE A 275 -5.93 -3.69 -6.39
N ALA A 276 -5.35 -2.92 -5.48
CA ALA A 276 -5.92 -1.70 -4.92
C ALA A 276 -4.84 -0.61 -4.90
N HIS A 277 -5.12 0.52 -4.24
CA HIS A 277 -4.21 1.68 -4.26
C HIS A 277 -2.94 1.52 -3.42
N GLY A 278 -2.81 0.47 -2.60
CA GLY A 278 -1.54 0.04 -2.00
C GLY A 278 -0.86 0.97 -1.02
N CYS A 279 -1.60 1.84 -0.35
CA CYS A 279 -1.08 2.78 0.64
C CYS A 279 -2.01 2.90 1.85
N ASN A 280 -1.52 3.46 2.95
CA ASN A 280 -2.30 3.69 4.15
C ASN A 280 -3.48 4.63 3.91
N SER A 281 -4.34 4.81 4.91
CA SER A 281 -5.55 5.60 4.78
C SER A 281 -5.30 7.09 4.51
N VAL A 282 -6.26 7.73 3.86
CA VAL A 282 -6.32 9.19 3.69
C VAL A 282 -6.37 9.87 5.07
N THR A 283 -7.15 9.33 5.99
CA THR A 283 -7.30 9.88 7.36
C THR A 283 -5.97 9.91 8.09
N ALA A 284 -5.20 8.79 8.09
CA ALA A 284 -3.88 8.75 8.75
C ALA A 284 -2.89 9.72 8.10
N THR A 285 -2.87 9.81 6.77
CA THR A 285 -1.97 10.74 6.07
C THR A 285 -2.32 12.21 6.37
N ARG A 286 -3.61 12.58 6.33
CA ARG A 286 -4.05 13.94 6.71
C ARG A 286 -3.74 14.25 8.17
N MET A 287 -3.92 13.28 9.05
CA MET A 287 -3.61 13.43 10.47
C MET A 287 -2.10 13.66 10.69
N ALA A 288 -1.25 12.89 10.02
CA ALA A 288 0.20 13.09 10.06
C ALA A 288 0.61 14.49 9.56
N LEU A 289 -0.02 14.99 8.50
CA LEU A 289 0.21 16.34 7.96
C LEU A 289 -0.21 17.45 8.94
N LYS A 290 -1.27 17.23 9.72
CA LYS A 290 -1.71 18.21 10.75
C LYS A 290 -0.89 18.13 12.04
N LEU A 291 -0.21 17.03 12.30
CA LEU A 291 0.55 16.78 13.52
C LEU A 291 2.03 17.12 13.39
N GLY A 292 2.63 16.88 12.23
CA GLY A 292 4.06 17.07 11.99
C GLY A 292 4.38 18.15 10.96
N ASP A 293 5.60 18.68 11.01
CA ASP A 293 6.14 19.52 9.93
C ASP A 293 6.52 18.68 8.72
N TYR A 294 6.79 17.38 8.96
CA TYR A 294 7.05 16.34 7.96
C TYR A 294 6.20 15.13 8.23
N ALA A 295 5.42 14.71 7.24
CA ALA A 295 4.66 13.46 7.24
C ALA A 295 5.33 12.47 6.28
N VAL A 296 5.93 11.40 6.81
CA VAL A 296 6.59 10.35 6.02
C VAL A 296 5.61 9.20 5.79
N THR A 297 5.34 8.89 4.54
CA THR A 297 4.45 7.78 4.16
C THR A 297 5.08 6.92 3.08
N GLU A 298 4.51 5.74 2.83
CA GLU A 298 5.02 4.83 1.81
C GLU A 298 3.91 4.34 0.86
N ALA A 299 4.32 3.87 -0.32
CA ALA A 299 3.47 3.15 -1.25
C ALA A 299 4.03 1.75 -1.52
N GLY A 300 3.14 0.77 -1.70
CA GLY A 300 3.51 -0.63 -1.86
C GLY A 300 4.20 -0.93 -3.19
N PHE A 301 5.10 -1.91 -3.21
CA PHE A 301 5.87 -2.34 -4.39
C PHE A 301 6.75 -1.23 -5.00
N GLY A 302 6.93 -1.24 -6.32
CA GLY A 302 7.71 -0.24 -7.04
C GLY A 302 6.93 1.04 -7.35
N ALA A 303 7.64 2.05 -7.83
CA ALA A 303 7.03 3.33 -8.16
C ALA A 303 6.03 3.24 -9.31
N ASP A 304 6.19 2.26 -10.19
CA ASP A 304 5.28 1.95 -11.29
C ASP A 304 3.90 1.47 -10.83
N LEU A 305 3.79 0.86 -9.67
CA LEU A 305 2.53 0.39 -9.10
C LEU A 305 2.09 1.23 -7.90
N GLY A 306 2.91 1.26 -6.86
CA GLY A 306 2.53 1.89 -5.61
C GLY A 306 2.52 3.42 -5.68
N ALA A 307 3.60 4.04 -6.14
CA ALA A 307 3.64 5.50 -6.24
C ALA A 307 2.66 6.02 -7.31
N GLU A 308 2.54 5.36 -8.45
CA GLU A 308 1.54 5.72 -9.47
C GLU A 308 0.15 5.79 -8.86
N LYS A 309 -0.30 4.75 -8.13
CA LYS A 309 -1.63 4.72 -7.50
C LYS A 309 -1.78 5.68 -6.32
N PHE A 310 -0.70 5.89 -5.58
CA PHE A 310 -0.67 6.92 -4.54
C PHE A 310 -0.95 8.29 -5.15
N LEU A 311 -0.32 8.61 -6.27
CA LEU A 311 -0.45 9.88 -6.96
C LEU A 311 -1.78 9.98 -7.75
N ASP A 312 -2.04 9.06 -8.67
CA ASP A 312 -3.20 9.12 -9.57
C ASP A 312 -4.53 8.72 -8.91
N ILE A 313 -4.52 7.99 -7.79
CA ILE A 313 -5.75 7.63 -7.08
C ILE A 313 -5.85 8.39 -5.75
N LYS A 314 -4.96 8.14 -4.79
CA LYS A 314 -5.08 8.69 -3.44
C LYS A 314 -4.92 10.20 -3.42
N CYS A 315 -3.87 10.75 -4.03
CA CYS A 315 -3.65 12.20 -4.09
C CYS A 315 -4.78 12.91 -4.84
N ARG A 316 -5.23 12.32 -5.95
CA ARG A 316 -6.34 12.86 -6.74
C ARG A 316 -7.63 12.94 -5.93
N LEU A 317 -8.04 11.84 -5.28
CA LEU A 317 -9.29 11.77 -4.51
C LEU A 317 -9.25 12.59 -3.21
N ALA A 318 -8.08 12.72 -2.60
CA ALA A 318 -7.91 13.38 -1.32
C ALA A 318 -7.34 14.80 -1.40
N GLY A 319 -7.00 15.30 -2.60
CA GLY A 319 -6.36 16.62 -2.76
C GLY A 319 -4.99 16.72 -2.10
N LEU A 320 -4.25 15.60 -2.04
CA LEU A 320 -2.91 15.56 -1.46
C LEU A 320 -1.85 15.88 -2.51
N ARG A 321 -0.72 16.43 -2.07
CA ARG A 321 0.44 16.72 -2.93
C ARG A 321 1.73 16.43 -2.16
N PRO A 322 2.57 15.48 -2.65
CA PRO A 322 3.88 15.27 -2.06
C PRO A 322 4.80 16.49 -2.22
N SER A 323 5.61 16.74 -1.20
CA SER A 323 6.65 17.77 -1.23
C SER A 323 7.98 17.21 -1.75
N ALA A 324 8.23 15.94 -1.55
CA ALA A 324 9.37 15.22 -2.11
C ALA A 324 9.09 13.70 -2.16
N VAL A 325 9.81 13.00 -3.03
CA VAL A 325 9.74 11.55 -3.18
C VAL A 325 11.11 10.94 -2.90
N VAL A 326 11.13 9.86 -2.11
CA VAL A 326 12.32 9.04 -1.86
C VAL A 326 12.18 7.74 -2.64
N VAL A 327 13.08 7.48 -3.58
CA VAL A 327 13.13 6.23 -4.36
C VAL A 327 14.17 5.32 -3.74
N VAL A 328 13.74 4.23 -3.12
CA VAL A 328 14.63 3.27 -2.46
C VAL A 328 15.16 2.26 -3.46
N ALA A 329 16.46 2.02 -3.44
CA ALA A 329 17.12 0.97 -4.19
C ALA A 329 18.15 0.27 -3.31
N THR A 330 18.50 -0.97 -3.67
CA THR A 330 19.65 -1.69 -3.12
C THR A 330 20.54 -2.16 -4.24
N VAL A 331 21.86 -2.19 -4.02
CA VAL A 331 22.82 -2.76 -4.97
C VAL A 331 22.43 -4.19 -5.35
N ARG A 332 22.00 -4.99 -4.37
CA ARG A 332 21.55 -6.38 -4.57
C ARG A 332 20.34 -6.47 -5.51
N ALA A 333 19.33 -5.62 -5.31
CA ALA A 333 18.14 -5.60 -6.16
C ALA A 333 18.50 -5.16 -7.59
N LEU A 334 19.35 -4.16 -7.75
CA LEU A 334 19.81 -3.72 -9.06
C LEU A 334 20.64 -4.82 -9.78
N LYS A 335 21.54 -5.52 -9.09
CA LYS A 335 22.23 -6.70 -9.65
C LYS A 335 21.24 -7.81 -10.05
N SER A 336 20.19 -8.03 -9.28
CA SER A 336 19.12 -8.98 -9.64
C SER A 336 18.40 -8.57 -10.91
N HIS A 337 18.09 -7.27 -11.09
CA HIS A 337 17.59 -6.74 -12.36
C HIS A 337 18.59 -6.87 -13.51
N GLY A 338 19.87 -6.88 -13.22
CA GLY A 338 20.95 -7.18 -14.18
C GLY A 338 21.13 -8.68 -14.47
N GLY A 339 20.29 -9.55 -13.90
CA GLY A 339 20.26 -10.99 -14.18
C GLY A 339 21.08 -11.86 -13.23
N VAL A 340 21.58 -11.32 -12.10
CA VAL A 340 22.35 -12.11 -11.11
C VAL A 340 21.42 -12.97 -10.25
N PRO A 341 21.68 -14.29 -10.13
CA PRO A 341 20.92 -15.17 -9.26
C PRO A 341 21.05 -14.79 -7.78
N LYS A 342 20.01 -15.05 -7.00
CA LYS A 342 19.95 -14.69 -5.56
C LYS A 342 21.17 -15.15 -4.75
N ALA A 343 21.73 -16.32 -5.05
CA ALA A 343 22.87 -16.88 -4.32
C ALA A 343 24.17 -16.08 -4.54
N GLU A 344 24.28 -15.31 -5.62
CA GLU A 344 25.49 -14.61 -6.03
C GLU A 344 25.43 -13.09 -5.76
N LEU A 345 24.32 -12.57 -5.24
CA LEU A 345 24.10 -11.14 -5.04
C LEU A 345 25.08 -10.49 -4.04
N ASN A 346 25.76 -11.26 -3.21
CA ASN A 346 26.72 -10.74 -2.22
C ASN A 346 28.12 -10.51 -2.79
N HIS A 347 28.39 -10.92 -4.04
CA HIS A 347 29.67 -10.69 -4.71
C HIS A 347 29.61 -9.41 -5.55
N GLU A 348 30.72 -8.67 -5.60
CA GLU A 348 30.83 -7.51 -6.46
C GLU A 348 30.58 -7.89 -7.92
N ASN A 349 29.71 -7.12 -8.60
CA ASN A 349 29.45 -7.32 -10.02
C ASN A 349 28.97 -6.00 -10.66
N LEU A 350 29.95 -5.19 -11.09
CA LEU A 350 29.69 -3.88 -11.70
C LEU A 350 28.94 -4.01 -13.04
N ASP A 351 29.26 -5.02 -13.85
CA ASP A 351 28.60 -5.22 -15.15
C ASP A 351 27.11 -5.53 -14.99
N ALA A 352 26.77 -6.38 -14.03
CA ALA A 352 25.36 -6.67 -13.73
C ALA A 352 24.65 -5.48 -13.09
N LEU A 353 25.34 -4.75 -12.22
CA LEU A 353 24.81 -3.51 -11.62
C LEU A 353 24.50 -2.48 -12.71
N GLU A 354 25.40 -2.26 -13.67
CA GLU A 354 25.20 -1.34 -14.79
C GLU A 354 24.00 -1.75 -15.66
N LYS A 355 23.80 -3.05 -15.90
CA LYS A 355 22.64 -3.58 -16.62
C LYS A 355 21.32 -3.41 -15.87
N GLY A 356 21.34 -3.44 -14.55
CA GLY A 356 20.14 -3.31 -13.73
C GLY A 356 19.78 -1.86 -13.37
N LEU A 357 20.75 -0.94 -13.41
CA LEU A 357 20.55 0.48 -13.13
C LEU A 357 19.43 1.16 -13.93
N PRO A 358 19.16 0.81 -15.19
CA PRO A 358 18.04 1.37 -15.95
C PRO A 358 16.69 1.24 -15.24
N ASN A 359 16.46 0.22 -14.40
CA ASN A 359 15.23 0.12 -13.61
C ASN A 359 15.09 1.28 -12.61
N LEU A 360 16.15 1.61 -11.89
CA LEU A 360 16.17 2.76 -10.97
C LEU A 360 16.01 4.08 -11.73
N LEU A 361 16.77 4.26 -12.81
CA LEU A 361 16.76 5.51 -13.58
C LEU A 361 15.37 5.76 -14.22
N HIS A 362 14.68 4.71 -14.66
CA HIS A 362 13.32 4.80 -15.17
C HIS A 362 12.33 5.28 -14.09
N HIS A 363 12.41 4.74 -12.89
CA HIS A 363 11.55 5.19 -11.79
C HIS A 363 11.83 6.63 -11.37
N VAL A 364 13.09 7.05 -11.34
CA VAL A 364 13.49 8.44 -11.09
C VAL A 364 12.94 9.36 -12.18
N ASP A 365 13.08 8.98 -13.43
CA ASP A 365 12.56 9.72 -14.59
C ASP A 365 11.03 9.88 -14.51
N THR A 366 10.32 8.80 -14.21
CA THR A 366 8.87 8.81 -14.03
C THR A 366 8.43 9.80 -12.95
N ILE A 367 9.06 9.80 -11.79
CA ILE A 367 8.74 10.74 -10.71
C ILE A 367 8.97 12.19 -11.14
N ARG A 368 10.10 12.48 -11.80
CA ARG A 368 10.49 13.84 -12.18
C ARG A 368 9.75 14.38 -13.40
N ASN A 369 9.61 13.57 -14.44
CA ASN A 369 9.16 14.01 -15.76
C ASN A 369 7.69 13.67 -16.06
N THR A 370 7.12 12.63 -15.42
CA THR A 370 5.69 12.33 -15.54
C THR A 370 4.87 13.02 -14.44
N PHE A 371 5.32 12.93 -13.20
CA PHE A 371 4.59 13.50 -12.06
C PHE A 371 5.10 14.89 -11.63
N HIS A 372 6.21 15.36 -12.16
CA HIS A 372 6.83 16.65 -11.83
C HIS A 372 7.03 16.83 -10.32
N LEU A 373 7.66 15.86 -9.67
CA LEU A 373 7.97 15.88 -8.24
C LEU A 373 9.48 15.84 -8.01
N PRO A 374 9.99 16.60 -7.04
CA PRO A 374 11.39 16.51 -6.65
C PRO A 374 11.66 15.16 -5.97
N CYS A 375 12.82 14.54 -6.24
CA CYS A 375 13.15 13.27 -5.66
C CYS A 375 14.62 13.12 -5.28
N VAL A 376 14.86 12.20 -4.36
CA VAL A 376 16.16 11.70 -3.94
C VAL A 376 16.15 10.18 -4.00
N VAL A 377 17.28 9.57 -4.34
CA VAL A 377 17.47 8.11 -4.26
C VAL A 377 18.06 7.76 -2.89
N ALA A 378 17.43 6.85 -2.18
CA ALA A 378 17.97 6.23 -0.97
C ALA A 378 18.62 4.88 -1.34
N VAL A 379 19.92 4.80 -1.25
CA VAL A 379 20.64 3.53 -1.42
C VAL A 379 20.64 2.83 -0.05
N ASN A 380 19.76 1.85 0.11
CA ASN A 380 19.68 1.06 1.35
C ASN A 380 20.85 0.06 1.36
N ALA A 381 21.88 0.40 2.11
CA ALA A 381 23.17 -0.28 2.07
C ALA A 381 23.19 -1.59 2.85
N PHE A 382 23.87 -2.57 2.29
CA PHE A 382 24.21 -3.83 2.93
C PHE A 382 25.71 -3.92 3.20
N PRO A 383 26.13 -4.64 4.25
CA PRO A 383 27.57 -4.79 4.56
C PRO A 383 28.42 -5.43 3.44
N THR A 384 27.76 -6.06 2.48
CA THR A 384 28.39 -6.72 1.33
C THR A 384 28.55 -5.80 0.11
N ASP A 385 27.95 -4.62 0.13
CA ASP A 385 28.02 -3.65 -0.97
C ASP A 385 29.43 -3.05 -1.00
N THR A 386 30.06 -3.01 -2.17
CA THR A 386 31.41 -2.45 -2.32
C THR A 386 31.34 -0.95 -2.62
N GLU A 387 32.45 -0.26 -2.31
CA GLU A 387 32.54 1.17 -2.58
C GLU A 387 32.42 1.49 -4.09
N ALA A 388 32.92 0.59 -4.94
CA ALA A 388 32.80 0.73 -6.40
C ALA A 388 31.34 0.62 -6.87
N GLU A 389 30.58 -0.33 -6.31
CA GLU A 389 29.16 -0.49 -6.61
C GLU A 389 28.34 0.74 -6.14
N LEU A 390 28.58 1.22 -4.93
CA LEU A 390 27.90 2.40 -4.41
C LEU A 390 28.21 3.65 -5.24
N ARG A 391 29.47 3.88 -5.61
CA ARG A 391 29.87 5.00 -6.48
C ARG A 391 29.20 4.93 -7.85
N LEU A 392 29.11 3.74 -8.46
CA LEU A 392 28.44 3.59 -9.75
C LEU A 392 26.97 4.03 -9.69
N VAL A 393 26.24 3.67 -8.62
CA VAL A 393 24.85 4.12 -8.42
C VAL A 393 24.79 5.65 -8.24
N GLU A 394 25.67 6.21 -7.41
CA GLU A 394 25.72 7.67 -7.18
C GLU A 394 26.01 8.45 -8.47
N ASP A 395 26.99 8.01 -9.26
CA ASP A 395 27.38 8.67 -10.50
C ASP A 395 26.26 8.65 -11.52
N LYS A 396 25.58 7.50 -11.69
CA LYS A 396 24.44 7.38 -12.61
C LYS A 396 23.24 8.22 -12.20
N CYS A 397 22.94 8.33 -10.91
CA CYS A 397 21.90 9.24 -10.41
C CYS A 397 22.30 10.71 -10.64
N ARG A 398 23.55 11.06 -10.43
CA ARG A 398 24.08 12.42 -10.65
C ARG A 398 23.99 12.83 -12.12
N GLU A 399 24.23 11.92 -13.06
CA GLU A 399 24.04 12.16 -14.51
C GLU A 399 22.59 12.61 -14.84
N LEU A 400 21.60 12.16 -14.06
CA LEU A 400 20.19 12.60 -14.17
C LEU A 400 19.86 13.85 -13.34
N GLY A 401 20.82 14.46 -12.64
CA GLY A 401 20.56 15.60 -11.74
C GLY A 401 19.84 15.22 -10.46
N VAL A 402 19.94 13.97 -10.00
CA VAL A 402 19.36 13.47 -8.75
C VAL A 402 20.45 12.96 -7.82
N ARG A 403 20.37 13.31 -6.55
CA ARG A 403 21.29 12.79 -5.55
C ARG A 403 20.89 11.39 -5.13
N ALA A 404 21.87 10.50 -5.03
CA ALA A 404 21.77 9.24 -4.32
C ALA A 404 22.44 9.40 -2.96
N VAL A 405 21.75 9.00 -1.90
CA VAL A 405 22.22 9.11 -0.51
C VAL A 405 22.25 7.73 0.12
N LEU A 406 23.36 7.39 0.73
CA LEU A 406 23.52 6.15 1.47
C LEU A 406 22.60 6.15 2.69
N SER A 407 21.86 5.07 2.88
CA SER A 407 20.97 4.83 4.02
C SER A 407 21.43 3.60 4.80
N GLU A 408 21.84 3.80 6.03
CA GLU A 408 22.30 2.75 6.94
C GLU A 408 21.30 2.53 8.11
N VAL A 409 20.04 2.84 7.88
CA VAL A 409 19.01 2.85 8.94
C VAL A 409 18.78 1.48 9.55
N TRP A 410 18.96 0.40 8.80
CA TRP A 410 18.83 -0.95 9.33
C TRP A 410 19.81 -1.21 10.48
N ALA A 411 21.05 -0.78 10.32
CA ALA A 411 22.11 -1.00 11.32
C ALA A 411 22.19 0.08 12.39
N LYS A 412 21.81 1.32 12.07
CA LYS A 412 22.09 2.52 12.90
C LYS A 412 20.83 3.31 13.26
N GLY A 413 19.63 2.82 12.92
CA GLY A 413 18.38 3.55 13.18
C GLY A 413 18.36 4.94 12.57
N GLY A 414 17.80 5.91 13.27
CA GLY A 414 17.71 7.29 12.82
C GLY A 414 19.05 7.97 12.57
N GLU A 415 20.12 7.57 13.24
CA GLU A 415 21.47 8.10 12.98
C GLU A 415 21.92 7.75 11.55
N GLY A 416 21.65 6.51 11.11
CA GLY A 416 21.90 6.08 9.73
C GLY A 416 20.99 6.75 8.68
N GLY A 417 19.92 7.41 9.13
CA GLY A 417 18.97 8.15 8.28
C GLY A 417 19.23 9.65 8.18
N LYS A 418 20.14 10.22 8.95
CA LYS A 418 20.35 11.69 9.01
C LYS A 418 20.75 12.32 7.68
N ALA A 419 21.63 11.65 6.93
CA ALA A 419 22.06 12.18 5.61
C ALA A 419 20.89 12.22 4.63
N LEU A 420 20.07 11.18 4.58
CA LEU A 420 18.84 11.15 3.77
C LEU A 420 17.83 12.20 4.25
N ALA A 421 17.64 12.33 5.54
CA ALA A 421 16.76 13.33 6.14
C ALA A 421 17.20 14.76 5.79
N ALA A 422 18.50 15.05 5.84
CA ALA A 422 19.06 16.37 5.46
C ALA A 422 18.78 16.68 3.98
N GLU A 423 18.92 15.69 3.09
CA GLU A 423 18.61 15.89 1.67
C GLU A 423 17.11 16.09 1.42
N VAL A 424 16.23 15.34 2.12
CA VAL A 424 14.78 15.55 2.05
C VAL A 424 14.40 16.96 2.52
N VAL A 425 14.99 17.43 3.64
CA VAL A 425 14.77 18.80 4.12
C VAL A 425 15.22 19.82 3.08
N ARG A 426 16.40 19.64 2.49
CA ARG A 426 16.91 20.52 1.43
C ARG A 426 15.94 20.59 0.25
N LEU A 427 15.45 19.45 -0.24
CA LEU A 427 14.48 19.41 -1.36
C LEU A 427 13.16 20.12 -1.04
N CYS A 428 12.75 20.11 0.22
CA CYS A 428 11.50 20.74 0.66
C CYS A 428 11.60 22.22 1.01
N GLU A 429 12.78 22.69 1.42
CA GLU A 429 12.96 24.02 2.00
C GLU A 429 13.83 24.94 1.13
N GLU A 430 14.63 24.39 0.21
CA GLU A 430 15.57 25.15 -0.62
C GLU A 430 15.23 25.07 -2.11
N PRO A 431 15.40 26.15 -2.88
CA PRO A 431 15.27 26.08 -4.34
C PRO A 431 16.29 25.10 -4.94
N CYS A 432 15.82 24.18 -5.76
CA CYS A 432 16.67 23.23 -6.47
C CYS A 432 16.42 23.35 -7.99
N PRO A 433 17.23 24.15 -8.71
CA PRO A 433 16.99 24.41 -10.15
C PRO A 433 17.01 23.17 -11.04
N GLU A 434 17.63 22.09 -10.57
CA GLU A 434 17.73 20.81 -11.31
C GLU A 434 16.55 19.88 -11.06
N GLN A 435 15.63 20.24 -10.18
CA GLN A 435 14.47 19.43 -9.77
C GLN A 435 13.17 20.20 -9.99
N PRO A 436 12.05 19.52 -10.31
CA PRO A 436 10.73 20.15 -10.29
C PRO A 436 10.40 20.67 -8.89
N THR A 437 9.50 21.65 -8.82
CA THR A 437 8.93 22.09 -7.54
C THR A 437 7.64 21.33 -7.23
N PRO A 438 7.26 21.19 -5.95
CA PRO A 438 5.99 20.51 -5.60
C PRO A 438 4.76 21.15 -6.24
N GLU A 439 4.81 22.43 -6.57
CA GLU A 439 3.73 23.19 -7.25
C GLU A 439 3.50 22.73 -8.68
N GLU A 440 4.50 22.17 -9.33
CA GLU A 440 4.44 21.64 -10.71
C GLU A 440 3.82 20.23 -10.79
N PHE A 441 3.49 19.62 -9.64
CA PHE A 441 2.91 18.29 -9.59
C PHE A 441 1.73 18.10 -10.54
N THR A 442 1.79 17.06 -11.33
CA THR A 442 0.75 16.65 -12.27
C THR A 442 0.42 15.16 -12.13
N PHE A 443 -0.75 14.78 -12.61
CA PHE A 443 -1.15 13.38 -12.72
C PHE A 443 -0.68 12.79 -14.06
N ALA A 444 -0.56 11.46 -14.13
CA ALA A 444 -0.20 10.77 -15.37
C ALA A 444 -1.25 10.99 -16.48
N TYR A 445 -2.49 11.26 -16.12
CA TYR A 445 -3.59 11.55 -17.06
C TYR A 445 -4.60 12.53 -16.46
N PRO A 446 -5.31 13.33 -17.30
CA PRO A 446 -6.42 14.19 -16.87
C PRO A 446 -7.67 13.39 -16.48
N ASP A 447 -8.55 13.96 -15.64
CA ASP A 447 -9.78 13.31 -15.17
C ASP A 447 -10.74 12.97 -16.31
N ASN A 448 -11.07 13.94 -17.15
CA ASN A 448 -12.11 13.85 -18.19
C ASN A 448 -11.57 13.25 -19.50
N THR A 449 -11.05 12.04 -19.44
CA THR A 449 -10.53 11.31 -20.61
C THR A 449 -11.07 9.89 -20.65
N SER A 450 -11.06 9.28 -21.85
CA SER A 450 -11.54 7.91 -22.00
C SER A 450 -10.69 6.91 -21.23
N LEU A 451 -11.29 5.78 -20.83
CA LEU A 451 -10.59 4.69 -20.13
C LEU A 451 -9.35 4.23 -20.91
N ILE A 452 -9.46 4.07 -22.24
CA ILE A 452 -8.31 3.64 -23.05
C ILE A 452 -7.19 4.67 -23.07
N TYR A 453 -7.51 5.96 -23.01
CA TYR A 453 -6.51 7.01 -22.89
C TYR A 453 -5.76 6.92 -21.54
N LYS A 454 -6.49 6.74 -20.42
CA LYS A 454 -5.90 6.57 -19.09
C LYS A 454 -4.97 5.36 -19.03
N LEU A 455 -5.41 4.22 -19.58
CA LEU A 455 -4.59 3.01 -19.69
C LEU A 455 -3.31 3.25 -20.50
N ASN A 456 -3.43 3.89 -21.66
CA ASN A 456 -2.26 4.21 -22.48
C ASN A 456 -1.33 5.22 -21.82
N ALA A 457 -1.87 6.22 -21.12
CA ALA A 457 -1.06 7.19 -20.39
C ALA A 457 -0.19 6.51 -19.32
N ILE A 458 -0.77 5.58 -18.54
CA ILE A 458 -0.02 4.80 -17.56
C ILE A 458 1.05 3.94 -18.26
N VAL A 459 0.67 3.20 -19.31
CA VAL A 459 1.60 2.30 -20.02
C VAL A 459 2.76 3.07 -20.66
N ASN A 460 2.46 4.21 -21.32
CA ASN A 460 3.51 4.98 -22.00
C ASN A 460 4.38 5.78 -21.02
N ARG A 461 3.77 6.50 -20.08
CA ARG A 461 4.47 7.49 -19.25
C ARG A 461 5.08 6.90 -17.98
N VAL A 462 4.45 5.83 -17.44
CA VAL A 462 4.89 5.23 -16.19
C VAL A 462 5.64 3.93 -16.43
N TYR A 463 5.19 3.09 -17.39
CA TYR A 463 5.82 1.79 -17.62
C TYR A 463 6.89 1.78 -18.71
N GLY A 464 6.88 2.76 -19.65
CA GLY A 464 7.77 2.76 -20.81
C GLY A 464 7.31 1.84 -21.95
N GLY A 465 6.09 1.32 -21.89
CA GLY A 465 5.49 0.50 -22.93
C GLY A 465 4.93 1.31 -24.10
N ALA A 466 4.62 0.65 -25.21
CA ALA A 466 4.08 1.28 -26.41
C ALA A 466 2.57 1.56 -26.29
N GLN A 467 1.81 0.61 -25.77
CA GLN A 467 0.35 0.72 -25.69
C GLN A 467 -0.30 -0.28 -24.72
N ALA A 468 -1.54 0.02 -24.34
CA ALA A 468 -2.46 -0.92 -23.72
C ALA A 468 -3.45 -1.43 -24.76
N VAL A 469 -3.74 -2.73 -24.76
CA VAL A 469 -4.78 -3.34 -25.59
C VAL A 469 -5.79 -4.06 -24.70
N LEU A 470 -7.07 -4.00 -25.11
CA LEU A 470 -8.16 -4.68 -24.41
C LEU A 470 -8.52 -5.97 -25.15
N THR A 471 -8.64 -7.08 -24.42
CA THR A 471 -9.26 -8.29 -24.97
C THR A 471 -10.73 -8.03 -25.35
N PRO A 472 -11.37 -8.87 -26.19
CA PRO A 472 -12.80 -8.71 -26.49
C PRO A 472 -13.68 -8.68 -25.24
N ALA A 473 -13.34 -9.45 -24.19
CA ALA A 473 -14.04 -9.43 -22.93
C ALA A 473 -13.88 -8.07 -22.21
N ALA A 474 -12.66 -7.55 -22.13
CA ALA A 474 -12.38 -6.25 -21.53
C ALA A 474 -13.03 -5.09 -22.31
N GLN A 475 -13.10 -5.16 -23.64
CA GLN A 475 -13.82 -4.17 -24.46
C GLN A 475 -15.32 -4.12 -24.15
N LYS A 476 -15.95 -5.30 -23.99
CA LYS A 476 -17.36 -5.39 -23.59
C LYS A 476 -17.57 -4.80 -22.19
N GLN A 477 -16.68 -5.12 -21.24
CA GLN A 477 -16.73 -4.58 -19.89
C GLN A 477 -16.50 -3.06 -19.88
N ALA A 478 -15.56 -2.54 -20.65
CA ALA A 478 -15.31 -1.10 -20.78
C ALA A 478 -16.57 -0.35 -21.25
N LYS A 479 -17.26 -0.90 -22.26
CA LYS A 479 -18.53 -0.34 -22.74
C LYS A 479 -19.59 -0.36 -21.65
N GLN A 480 -19.75 -1.49 -20.94
CA GLN A 480 -20.70 -1.61 -19.83
C GLN A 480 -20.42 -0.59 -18.71
N LEU A 481 -19.16 -0.43 -18.31
CA LEU A 481 -18.77 0.55 -17.30
C LEU A 481 -19.04 1.99 -17.72
N PHE A 482 -18.81 2.31 -19.00
CA PHE A 482 -19.15 3.61 -19.55
C PHE A 482 -20.66 3.86 -19.53
N ASP A 483 -21.47 2.89 -19.99
CA ASP A 483 -22.93 2.97 -20.02
C ASP A 483 -23.53 3.11 -18.61
N LEU A 484 -22.85 2.59 -17.58
CA LEU A 484 -23.22 2.72 -16.16
C LEU A 484 -22.72 4.02 -15.50
N GLY A 485 -22.00 4.89 -16.24
CA GLY A 485 -21.52 6.18 -15.74
C GLY A 485 -20.19 6.14 -14.98
N PHE A 486 -19.41 5.06 -15.10
CA PHE A 486 -18.10 4.91 -14.43
C PHE A 486 -16.90 5.34 -15.29
N GLY A 487 -17.12 5.89 -16.50
CA GLY A 487 -16.06 6.22 -17.46
C GLY A 487 -15.02 7.21 -16.94
N ASP A 488 -15.39 8.09 -16.02
CA ASP A 488 -14.51 9.15 -15.48
C ASP A 488 -13.65 8.70 -14.29
N LEU A 489 -13.90 7.52 -13.73
CA LEU A 489 -13.13 7.02 -12.60
C LEU A 489 -11.64 6.82 -12.94
N PRO A 490 -10.73 7.05 -11.98
CA PRO A 490 -9.32 6.71 -12.16
C PRO A 490 -9.11 5.21 -12.32
N VAL A 491 -7.95 4.84 -12.88
CA VAL A 491 -7.59 3.46 -13.17
C VAL A 491 -6.62 2.93 -12.13
N CYS A 492 -6.91 1.73 -11.64
CA CYS A 492 -6.02 0.93 -10.80
C CYS A 492 -5.50 -0.25 -11.63
N MET A 493 -4.26 -0.15 -12.13
CA MET A 493 -3.62 -1.23 -12.86
C MET A 493 -3.29 -2.39 -11.94
N ALA A 494 -3.82 -3.56 -12.24
CA ALA A 494 -3.52 -4.81 -11.56
C ALA A 494 -2.61 -5.66 -12.45
N LYS A 495 -1.29 -5.60 -12.19
CA LYS A 495 -0.24 -6.31 -12.94
C LYS A 495 0.78 -6.94 -12.01
N THR A 496 1.69 -7.72 -12.55
CA THR A 496 2.87 -8.19 -11.81
C THR A 496 3.66 -7.03 -11.23
N GLN A 497 4.16 -7.19 -10.02
CA GLN A 497 5.04 -6.21 -9.36
C GLN A 497 6.51 -6.33 -9.76
N TYR A 498 6.91 -7.42 -10.41
CA TYR A 498 8.31 -7.76 -10.65
C TYR A 498 8.91 -7.16 -11.91
N SER A 499 8.12 -6.52 -12.74
CA SER A 499 8.53 -5.89 -13.99
C SER A 499 7.74 -4.61 -14.23
N LEU A 500 8.29 -3.70 -15.04
CA LEU A 500 7.53 -2.57 -15.61
C LEU A 500 6.45 -3.06 -16.59
N SER A 501 6.69 -4.20 -17.26
CA SER A 501 5.73 -4.87 -18.14
C SER A 501 4.70 -5.71 -17.36
N ASP A 502 3.73 -6.28 -18.05
CA ASP A 502 2.83 -7.34 -17.56
C ASP A 502 3.46 -8.74 -17.63
N ASP A 503 4.68 -8.86 -18.16
CA ASP A 503 5.51 -10.08 -18.16
C ASP A 503 6.57 -10.00 -17.03
N PRO A 504 6.47 -10.83 -15.98
CA PRO A 504 7.41 -10.80 -14.86
C PRO A 504 8.83 -11.22 -15.20
N THR A 505 9.08 -11.79 -16.39
CA THR A 505 10.41 -12.22 -16.83
C THR A 505 11.23 -11.10 -17.45
N LEU A 506 10.60 -10.00 -17.84
CA LEU A 506 11.27 -8.82 -18.41
C LEU A 506 11.85 -7.96 -17.29
N LEU A 507 13.13 -8.18 -16.97
CA LEU A 507 13.84 -7.46 -15.93
C LEU A 507 14.41 -6.12 -16.43
N GLY A 508 14.91 -5.30 -15.50
CA GLY A 508 15.50 -3.99 -15.80
C GLY A 508 14.43 -2.95 -16.21
N ALA A 509 14.66 -2.28 -17.32
CA ALA A 509 13.72 -1.31 -17.91
C ALA A 509 13.35 -1.73 -19.35
N PRO A 510 12.44 -2.69 -19.53
CA PRO A 510 11.94 -3.03 -20.86
C PRO A 510 11.19 -1.83 -21.46
N GLU A 511 11.28 -1.69 -22.79
CA GLU A 511 10.64 -0.60 -23.53
C GLU A 511 9.79 -1.15 -24.69
N GLY A 512 8.82 -0.35 -25.15
CA GLY A 512 8.06 -0.62 -26.36
C GLY A 512 7.15 -1.85 -26.32
N PHE A 513 6.95 -2.47 -25.16
CA PHE A 513 6.05 -3.61 -24.98
C PHE A 513 4.58 -3.19 -25.00
N THR A 514 3.71 -4.14 -25.23
CA THR A 514 2.26 -3.96 -25.16
C THR A 514 1.73 -4.60 -23.89
N VAL A 515 0.93 -3.86 -23.12
CA VAL A 515 0.21 -4.39 -21.95
C VAL A 515 -1.17 -4.86 -22.35
N THR A 516 -1.52 -6.11 -22.05
CA THR A 516 -2.82 -6.69 -22.38
C THR A 516 -3.75 -6.67 -21.18
N VAL A 517 -4.78 -5.81 -21.24
CA VAL A 517 -5.86 -5.80 -20.23
C VAL A 517 -6.85 -6.90 -20.55
N ARG A 518 -6.95 -7.90 -19.68
CA ARG A 518 -7.80 -9.09 -19.86
C ARG A 518 -9.21 -8.88 -19.33
N ASN A 519 -9.35 -8.20 -18.22
CA ASN A 519 -10.62 -7.91 -17.57
C ASN A 519 -10.62 -6.52 -16.94
N LEU A 520 -11.81 -5.96 -16.79
CA LEU A 520 -12.08 -4.71 -16.08
C LEU A 520 -13.13 -4.96 -14.99
N LYS A 521 -12.89 -4.42 -13.81
CA LYS A 521 -13.82 -4.47 -12.68
C LYS A 521 -13.92 -3.08 -12.05
N VAL A 522 -15.13 -2.62 -11.75
CA VAL A 522 -15.29 -1.39 -10.97
C VAL A 522 -15.31 -1.70 -9.48
N SER A 523 -14.52 -0.94 -8.72
CA SER A 523 -14.63 -0.80 -7.26
C SER A 523 -15.41 0.50 -7.00
N ALA A 524 -16.74 0.42 -7.11
CA ALA A 524 -17.61 1.59 -7.16
C ALA A 524 -17.65 2.36 -5.83
N GLY A 525 -17.50 1.68 -4.70
CA GLY A 525 -17.37 2.28 -3.39
C GLY A 525 -16.02 2.98 -3.20
N ALA A 526 -14.95 2.34 -3.62
CA ALA A 526 -13.61 2.92 -3.57
C ALA A 526 -13.44 4.07 -4.57
N GLY A 527 -14.10 3.99 -5.74
CA GLY A 527 -14.10 5.03 -6.75
C GLY A 527 -12.97 4.89 -7.76
N PHE A 528 -12.66 3.66 -8.22
CA PHE A 528 -11.71 3.40 -9.31
C PHE A 528 -12.09 2.16 -10.13
N ILE A 529 -11.54 2.07 -11.34
CA ILE A 529 -11.65 0.89 -12.21
C ILE A 529 -10.38 0.07 -12.08
N VAL A 530 -10.51 -1.22 -11.75
CA VAL A 530 -9.39 -2.17 -11.72
C VAL A 530 -9.21 -2.77 -13.11
N ALA A 531 -8.03 -2.58 -13.71
CA ALA A 531 -7.65 -3.13 -15.00
C ALA A 531 -6.69 -4.33 -14.79
N LEU A 532 -7.19 -5.53 -15.02
CA LEU A 532 -6.48 -6.79 -14.78
C LEU A 532 -5.70 -7.20 -16.04
N THR A 533 -4.38 -7.28 -15.94
CA THR A 533 -3.48 -7.63 -17.06
C THR A 533 -3.10 -9.12 -17.07
N GLY A 534 -3.37 -9.83 -15.98
CA GLY A 534 -3.06 -11.25 -15.81
C GLY A 534 -3.91 -11.86 -14.71
N ASP A 535 -3.54 -13.07 -14.30
CA ASP A 535 -4.15 -13.74 -13.17
C ASP A 535 -3.63 -13.13 -11.86
N ILE A 536 -4.27 -12.05 -11.43
CA ILE A 536 -3.94 -11.38 -10.18
C ILE A 536 -4.58 -12.12 -9.02
N MET A 537 -3.74 -12.57 -8.10
CA MET A 537 -4.15 -13.43 -7.00
C MET A 537 -4.69 -12.62 -5.83
N THR A 538 -5.99 -12.71 -5.63
CA THR A 538 -6.71 -12.08 -4.50
C THR A 538 -6.79 -12.96 -3.26
N MET A 539 -6.37 -14.22 -3.37
CA MET A 539 -6.20 -15.16 -2.26
C MET A 539 -4.86 -15.89 -2.43
N PRO A 540 -3.78 -15.38 -1.82
CA PRO A 540 -2.47 -16.03 -1.83
C PRO A 540 -2.53 -17.40 -1.16
N GLY A 541 -1.65 -18.32 -1.56
CA GLY A 541 -1.46 -19.59 -0.87
C GLY A 541 -0.24 -19.55 0.05
N LEU A 542 -0.22 -20.40 1.06
CA LEU A 542 0.98 -20.63 1.85
C LEU A 542 2.08 -21.23 0.97
N PRO A 543 3.37 -20.86 1.15
CA PRO A 543 4.50 -21.46 0.45
C PRO A 543 4.76 -22.88 0.93
N LYS A 544 5.71 -23.57 0.29
CA LYS A 544 6.09 -24.93 0.69
C LYS A 544 6.58 -25.03 2.14
N VAL A 545 7.28 -24.01 2.61
CA VAL A 545 7.71 -23.85 4.01
C VAL A 545 7.24 -22.46 4.47
N PRO A 546 6.07 -22.37 5.11
CA PRO A 546 5.54 -21.11 5.58
C PRO A 546 6.30 -20.59 6.82
N ALA A 547 6.30 -19.28 7.00
CA ALA A 547 6.88 -18.64 8.18
C ALA A 547 6.25 -19.16 9.49
N ALA A 548 4.98 -19.56 9.43
CA ALA A 548 4.24 -20.14 10.55
C ALA A 548 4.95 -21.35 11.21
N GLU A 549 5.75 -22.13 10.46
CA GLU A 549 6.48 -23.28 11.01
C GLU A 549 7.63 -22.88 11.96
N LYS A 550 8.03 -21.61 11.95
CA LYS A 550 9.14 -21.08 12.78
C LYS A 550 8.67 -20.18 13.90
N ILE A 551 7.41 -19.74 13.85
CA ILE A 551 6.83 -18.89 14.89
C ILE A 551 6.42 -19.76 16.05
N ASP A 552 6.88 -19.42 17.27
CA ASP A 552 6.57 -20.15 18.49
C ASP A 552 6.41 -19.19 19.67
N VAL A 553 5.88 -19.72 20.77
CA VAL A 553 5.68 -18.98 22.03
C VAL A 553 6.28 -19.79 23.17
N ASP A 554 7.16 -19.19 23.94
CA ASP A 554 7.74 -19.84 25.11
C ASP A 554 6.76 -19.88 26.31
N LYS A 555 7.18 -20.55 27.40
CA LYS A 555 6.38 -20.71 28.62
C LYS A 555 5.99 -19.39 29.32
N ASP A 556 6.70 -18.31 29.02
CA ASP A 556 6.49 -16.99 29.61
C ASP A 556 5.65 -16.08 28.65
N GLY A 557 5.18 -16.66 27.54
CA GLY A 557 4.38 -15.96 26.54
C GLY A 557 5.21 -15.12 25.55
N LYS A 558 6.53 -15.26 25.55
CA LYS A 558 7.42 -14.54 24.64
C LYS A 558 7.40 -15.20 23.26
N ILE A 559 7.14 -14.41 22.22
CA ILE A 559 7.11 -14.88 20.84
C ILE A 559 8.52 -14.99 20.28
N THR A 560 8.77 -16.02 19.50
CA THR A 560 10.01 -16.27 18.76
C THR A 560 9.71 -16.55 17.29
N GLY A 561 10.67 -16.35 16.41
CA GLY A 561 10.52 -16.67 14.98
C GLY A 561 9.61 -15.72 14.19
N LEU A 562 9.15 -14.66 14.79
CA LEU A 562 8.39 -13.60 14.10
C LEU A 562 9.40 -12.58 13.52
N PHE A 563 10.16 -13.00 12.51
CA PHE A 563 11.23 -12.27 11.81
C PHE A 563 12.54 -12.04 12.56
#